data_f6c84a21454dd38710d1ff43e9660ed3
#
_entry.id   f6c84a21454dd38710d1ff43e9660ed3
#
_cell.length_a   1.000
_cell.length_b   1.000
_cell.length_c   1.000
_cell.angle_alpha   90.00
_cell.angle_beta   90.00
_cell.angle_gamma   90.00
#
_symmetry.space_group_name_H-M   'P 1'
#
loop_
_entity.id
_entity.type
_entity.pdbx_description
1 polymer ?
#
loop_
_entity_poly.entity_id
_entity_poly.type
_entity_poly.pdbx_seq_one_letter_code
_entity_poly.pdbx_strand_id
1 'polypeptide(L)'
;MRRKLNGGTVNYEQEMGEARRLARRAVDLGQDDAFALAFGGYTLAHVVGDIEGAAALIDRALTLNPNLAGAWHYSGWTKIWLGEPDIAIEHLAIAMRLSPLDPFIHHRQSATALAHLCAGRYDEACMWGEKSLQGGNYTPGYRIAAASNALVGRIEKAQKIAARFHQLDPGFRVSSMKDRFPFRRPEDLARYEDGLRKAGLPE
;
A
#
# COMPACT_ATOMS: atom_id res chain seq x y z
N MET A 1 -2.46 12.37 -4.10
CA MET A 1 -2.09 11.08 -3.52
C MET A 1 -1.38 10.12 -4.49
N ARG A 2 -1.94 9.77 -5.66
CA ARG A 2 -1.24 8.90 -6.66
C ARG A 2 0.18 9.36 -7.00
N ARG A 3 0.42 10.68 -7.12
CA ARG A 3 1.75 11.24 -7.43
C ARG A 3 2.78 10.97 -6.33
N LYS A 4 2.42 11.11 -5.05
CA LYS A 4 3.31 10.76 -3.93
C LYS A 4 3.74 9.30 -3.99
N LEU A 5 2.79 8.39 -4.24
CA LEU A 5 3.03 6.94 -4.30
C LEU A 5 3.94 6.55 -5.47
N ASN A 6 3.87 7.29 -6.59
CA ASN A 6 4.53 6.98 -7.86
C ASN A 6 5.71 7.90 -8.18
N GLY A 7 6.19 8.70 -7.21
CA GLY A 7 7.36 9.57 -7.41
C GLY A 7 7.13 10.80 -8.32
N GLY A 8 5.89 11.07 -8.74
CA GLY A 8 5.56 12.14 -9.69
C GLY A 8 5.16 13.48 -9.06
N THR A 9 5.51 13.74 -7.79
CA THR A 9 5.15 14.97 -7.08
C THR A 9 6.10 16.12 -7.46
N VAL A 10 5.57 17.19 -8.03
CA VAL A 10 6.34 18.35 -8.49
C VAL A 10 6.55 19.37 -7.34
N ASN A 11 5.53 19.57 -6.52
CA ASN A 11 5.60 20.39 -5.30
C ASN A 11 5.00 19.59 -4.14
N TYR A 12 5.88 18.88 -3.43
CA TYR A 12 5.48 17.92 -2.40
C TYR A 12 4.65 18.57 -1.28
N GLU A 13 5.13 19.68 -0.69
CA GLU A 13 4.48 20.32 0.44
C GLU A 13 3.09 20.84 0.08
N GLN A 14 2.99 21.51 -1.08
CA GLN A 14 1.72 22.04 -1.56
C GLN A 14 0.72 20.93 -1.87
N GLU A 15 1.14 19.88 -2.57
CA GLU A 15 0.27 18.75 -2.92
C GLU A 15 -0.19 17.99 -1.67
N MET A 16 0.69 17.83 -0.66
CA MET A 16 0.32 17.18 0.60
C MET A 16 -0.61 18.05 1.44
N GLY A 17 -0.38 19.36 1.47
CA GLY A 17 -1.28 20.32 2.13
C GLY A 17 -2.69 20.30 1.54
N GLU A 18 -2.79 20.30 0.22
CA GLU A 18 -4.07 20.24 -0.48
C GLU A 18 -4.76 18.87 -0.29
N ALA A 19 -4.03 17.77 -0.37
CA ALA A 19 -4.56 16.43 -0.11
C ALA A 19 -5.13 16.30 1.31
N ARG A 20 -4.42 16.85 2.31
CA ARG A 20 -4.88 16.91 3.70
C ARG A 20 -6.17 17.70 3.83
N ARG A 21 -6.20 18.89 3.25
CA ARG A 21 -7.37 19.78 3.29
C ARG A 21 -8.60 19.12 2.67
N LEU A 22 -8.44 18.53 1.48
CA LEU A 22 -9.53 17.87 0.76
C LEU A 22 -10.01 16.61 1.47
N ALA A 23 -9.09 15.80 2.04
CA ALA A 23 -9.46 14.60 2.78
C ALA A 23 -10.25 14.93 4.04
N ARG A 24 -9.83 15.93 4.82
CA ARG A 24 -10.59 16.40 6.00
C ARG A 24 -11.98 16.89 5.58
N ARG A 25 -12.05 17.75 4.56
CA ARG A 25 -13.33 18.24 4.08
C ARG A 25 -14.26 17.13 3.59
N ALA A 26 -13.73 16.11 2.91
CA ALA A 26 -14.52 14.96 2.48
C ALA A 26 -15.09 14.19 3.67
N VAL A 27 -14.30 13.97 4.73
CA VAL A 27 -14.76 13.31 5.97
C VAL A 27 -15.80 14.16 6.69
N ASP A 28 -15.57 15.48 6.81
CA ASP A 28 -16.49 16.38 7.53
C ASP A 28 -17.86 16.49 6.84
N LEU A 29 -17.89 16.53 5.52
CA LEU A 29 -19.12 16.62 4.74
C LEU A 29 -19.80 15.26 4.52
N GLY A 30 -19.03 14.18 4.50
CA GLY A 30 -19.50 12.82 4.19
C GLY A 30 -19.59 11.92 5.42
N GLN A 31 -20.05 12.43 6.57
CA GLN A 31 -20.11 11.66 7.82
C GLN A 31 -20.96 10.38 7.73
N ASP A 32 -21.92 10.34 6.82
CA ASP A 32 -22.78 9.19 6.54
C ASP A 32 -22.53 8.58 5.16
N ASP A 33 -21.44 8.97 4.50
CA ASP A 33 -20.97 8.41 3.23
C ASP A 33 -19.78 7.47 3.47
N ALA A 34 -20.02 6.16 3.33
CA ALA A 34 -19.00 5.14 3.54
C ALA A 34 -17.77 5.32 2.63
N PHE A 35 -17.95 5.80 1.38
CA PHE A 35 -16.84 6.03 0.48
C PHE A 35 -16.00 7.24 0.90
N ALA A 36 -16.65 8.34 1.28
CA ALA A 36 -15.97 9.54 1.75
C ALA A 36 -15.13 9.25 3.01
N LEU A 37 -15.71 8.52 3.97
CA LEU A 37 -15.01 8.10 5.20
C LEU A 37 -13.83 7.18 4.90
N ALA A 38 -14.02 6.15 4.08
CA ALA A 38 -12.97 5.16 3.79
C ALA A 38 -11.81 5.78 2.99
N PHE A 39 -12.12 6.51 1.92
CA PHE A 39 -11.10 7.16 1.08
C PHE A 39 -10.42 8.32 1.79
N GLY A 40 -11.19 9.15 2.51
CA GLY A 40 -10.68 10.26 3.31
C GLY A 40 -9.76 9.77 4.42
N GLY A 41 -10.17 8.77 5.19
CA GLY A 41 -9.39 8.14 6.24
C GLY A 41 -8.06 7.58 5.70
N TYR A 42 -8.10 6.76 4.67
CA TYR A 42 -6.90 6.23 4.02
C TYR A 42 -5.95 7.34 3.52
N THR A 43 -6.50 8.42 2.96
CA THR A 43 -5.71 9.57 2.52
C THR A 43 -5.05 10.27 3.71
N LEU A 44 -5.76 10.44 4.83
CA LEU A 44 -5.20 11.05 6.05
C LEU A 44 -4.10 10.19 6.65
N ALA A 45 -4.26 8.86 6.73
CA ALA A 45 -3.19 7.95 7.15
C ALA A 45 -1.91 8.18 6.35
N HIS A 46 -2.04 8.29 5.03
CA HIS A 46 -0.89 8.41 4.12
C HIS A 46 -0.24 9.79 4.12
N VAL A 47 -1.02 10.86 4.30
CA VAL A 47 -0.55 12.25 4.18
C VAL A 47 -0.16 12.84 5.52
N VAL A 48 -0.88 12.46 6.58
CA VAL A 48 -0.70 13.00 7.93
C VAL A 48 0.01 12.03 8.86
N GLY A 49 -0.05 10.72 8.56
CA GLY A 49 0.46 9.66 9.43
C GLY A 49 -0.50 9.27 10.56
N ASP A 50 -1.73 9.79 10.54
CA ASP A 50 -2.75 9.43 11.54
C ASP A 50 -3.42 8.10 11.17
N ILE A 51 -2.74 7.00 11.49
CA ILE A 51 -3.17 5.65 11.10
C ILE A 51 -4.37 5.21 11.96
N GLU A 52 -4.38 5.54 13.23
CA GLU A 52 -5.45 5.19 14.17
C GLU A 52 -6.75 5.93 13.84
N GLY A 53 -6.67 7.23 13.59
CA GLY A 53 -7.82 8.01 13.15
C GLY A 53 -8.37 7.49 11.81
N ALA A 54 -7.49 7.10 10.90
CA ALA A 54 -7.87 6.49 9.64
C ALA A 54 -8.58 5.14 9.84
N ALA A 55 -8.07 4.28 10.72
CA ALA A 55 -8.72 3.00 11.04
C ALA A 55 -10.14 3.21 11.57
N ALA A 56 -10.34 4.13 12.51
CA ALA A 56 -11.65 4.45 13.06
C ALA A 56 -12.65 4.95 11.98
N LEU A 57 -12.19 5.80 11.05
CA LEU A 57 -13.02 6.28 9.93
C LEU A 57 -13.39 5.13 8.98
N ILE A 58 -12.45 4.24 8.69
CA ILE A 58 -12.68 3.10 7.80
C ILE A 58 -13.61 2.08 8.47
N ASP A 59 -13.47 1.82 9.78
CA ASP A 59 -14.35 0.93 10.53
C ASP A 59 -15.79 1.47 10.53
N ARG A 60 -15.96 2.80 10.68
CA ARG A 60 -17.27 3.45 10.53
C ARG A 60 -17.81 3.29 9.10
N ALA A 61 -16.97 3.45 8.07
CA ALA A 61 -17.37 3.22 6.69
C ALA A 61 -17.88 1.79 6.46
N LEU A 62 -17.20 0.79 7.03
CA LEU A 62 -17.59 -0.62 6.95
C LEU A 62 -18.88 -0.91 7.73
N THR A 63 -19.14 -0.18 8.81
CA THR A 63 -20.43 -0.25 9.53
C THR A 63 -21.57 0.31 8.68
N LEU A 64 -21.34 1.41 7.96
CA LEU A 64 -22.35 2.02 7.07
C LEU A 64 -22.59 1.17 5.82
N ASN A 65 -21.53 0.60 5.24
CA ASN A 65 -21.63 -0.23 4.05
C ASN A 65 -20.61 -1.38 4.07
N PRO A 66 -20.97 -2.55 4.62
CA PRO A 66 -20.07 -3.71 4.67
C PRO A 66 -19.79 -4.33 3.29
N ASN A 67 -20.52 -3.95 2.25
CA ASN A 67 -20.32 -4.44 0.87
C ASN A 67 -19.42 -3.51 0.04
N LEU A 68 -18.87 -2.44 0.62
CA LEU A 68 -17.96 -1.53 -0.08
C LEU A 68 -16.56 -2.14 -0.19
N ALA A 69 -16.26 -2.84 -1.29
CA ALA A 69 -14.96 -3.47 -1.54
C ALA A 69 -13.77 -2.52 -1.39
N GLY A 70 -13.96 -1.23 -1.73
CA GLY A 70 -12.94 -0.18 -1.54
C GLY A 70 -12.60 0.07 -0.07
N ALA A 71 -13.59 0.05 0.84
CA ALA A 71 -13.36 0.23 2.27
C ALA A 71 -12.54 -0.93 2.84
N TRP A 72 -12.86 -2.17 2.47
CA TRP A 72 -12.06 -3.35 2.85
C TRP A 72 -10.63 -3.29 2.31
N HIS A 73 -10.43 -2.78 1.09
CA HIS A 73 -9.09 -2.56 0.53
C HIS A 73 -8.29 -1.52 1.34
N TYR A 74 -8.90 -0.38 1.67
CA TYR A 74 -8.25 0.66 2.48
C TYR A 74 -7.99 0.21 3.91
N SER A 75 -8.91 -0.59 4.49
CA SER A 75 -8.68 -1.24 5.78
C SER A 75 -7.46 -2.16 5.72
N GLY A 76 -7.34 -3.00 4.70
CA GLY A 76 -6.17 -3.86 4.51
C GLY A 76 -4.86 -3.09 4.52
N TRP A 77 -4.74 -1.98 3.78
CA TRP A 77 -3.55 -1.13 3.80
C TRP A 77 -3.28 -0.53 5.19
N THR A 78 -4.32 -0.02 5.85
CA THR A 78 -4.21 0.59 7.18
C THR A 78 -3.76 -0.45 8.21
N LYS A 79 -4.29 -1.67 8.14
CA LYS A 79 -3.89 -2.79 8.99
C LYS A 79 -2.44 -3.22 8.78
N ILE A 80 -1.92 -3.19 7.54
CA ILE A 80 -0.49 -3.40 7.28
C ILE A 80 0.34 -2.36 8.03
N TRP A 81 -0.01 -1.08 7.93
CA TRP A 81 0.74 -0.01 8.58
C TRP A 81 0.65 -0.05 10.11
N LEU A 82 -0.46 -0.54 10.67
CA LEU A 82 -0.61 -0.78 12.11
C LEU A 82 0.20 -1.99 12.60
N GLY A 83 0.74 -2.83 11.70
CA GLY A 83 1.45 -4.05 12.05
C GLY A 83 0.53 -5.23 12.37
N GLU A 84 -0.65 -5.25 11.75
CA GLU A 84 -1.68 -6.29 11.87
C GLU A 84 -1.83 -7.06 10.54
N PRO A 85 -0.77 -7.75 10.05
CA PRO A 85 -0.75 -8.31 8.70
C PRO A 85 -1.78 -9.43 8.48
N ASP A 86 -2.12 -10.22 9.49
CA ASP A 86 -3.12 -11.29 9.35
C ASP A 86 -4.52 -10.71 9.12
N ILE A 87 -4.90 -9.69 9.89
CA ILE A 87 -6.16 -8.97 9.69
C ILE A 87 -6.18 -8.29 8.32
N ALA A 88 -5.05 -7.73 7.88
CA ALA A 88 -4.93 -7.13 6.56
C ALA A 88 -5.23 -8.14 5.44
N ILE A 89 -4.70 -9.35 5.53
CA ILE A 89 -4.92 -10.42 4.55
C ILE A 89 -6.40 -10.81 4.49
N GLU A 90 -7.06 -10.95 5.63
CA GLU A 90 -8.50 -11.25 5.70
C GLU A 90 -9.33 -10.13 5.03
N HIS A 91 -9.04 -8.87 5.35
CA HIS A 91 -9.75 -7.73 4.78
C HIS A 91 -9.53 -7.61 3.26
N LEU A 92 -8.32 -7.85 2.77
CA LEU A 92 -8.01 -7.85 1.35
C LEU A 92 -8.69 -9.01 0.62
N ALA A 93 -8.82 -10.18 1.25
CA ALA A 93 -9.56 -11.31 0.71
C ALA A 93 -11.07 -10.98 0.58
N ILE A 94 -11.65 -10.31 1.58
CA ILE A 94 -13.04 -9.82 1.51
C ILE A 94 -13.18 -8.83 0.34
N ALA A 95 -12.25 -7.87 0.20
CA ALA A 95 -12.27 -6.89 -0.88
C ALA A 95 -12.23 -7.54 -2.27
N MET A 96 -11.41 -8.58 -2.45
CA MET A 96 -11.31 -9.31 -3.71
C MET A 96 -12.56 -10.15 -3.99
N ARG A 97 -13.18 -10.74 -2.97
CA ARG A 97 -14.42 -11.49 -3.09
C ARG A 97 -15.62 -10.61 -3.45
N LEU A 98 -15.70 -9.40 -2.89
CA LEU A 98 -16.77 -8.44 -3.18
C LEU A 98 -16.65 -7.83 -4.59
N SER A 99 -15.46 -7.78 -5.16
CA SER A 99 -15.23 -7.24 -6.50
C SER A 99 -14.19 -8.04 -7.27
N PRO A 100 -14.53 -9.26 -7.72
CA PRO A 100 -13.57 -10.17 -8.36
C PRO A 100 -13.12 -9.74 -9.76
N LEU A 101 -13.93 -8.94 -10.45
CA LEU A 101 -13.66 -8.42 -11.79
C LEU A 101 -13.16 -6.97 -11.78
N ASP A 102 -12.70 -6.46 -10.62
CA ASP A 102 -12.16 -5.11 -10.52
C ASP A 102 -10.93 -4.94 -11.43
N PRO A 103 -10.93 -3.97 -12.37
CA PRO A 103 -9.76 -3.70 -13.21
C PRO A 103 -8.49 -3.38 -12.41
N PHE A 104 -8.64 -2.94 -11.16
CA PHE A 104 -7.55 -2.63 -10.24
C PHE A 104 -7.30 -3.72 -9.19
N ILE A 105 -7.70 -4.96 -9.45
CA ILE A 105 -7.51 -6.09 -8.52
C ILE A 105 -6.03 -6.27 -8.14
N HIS A 106 -5.10 -5.91 -9.03
CA HIS A 106 -3.66 -5.94 -8.80
C HIS A 106 -3.22 -5.02 -7.64
N HIS A 107 -3.98 -3.97 -7.30
CA HIS A 107 -3.72 -3.17 -6.10
C HIS A 107 -3.95 -3.97 -4.82
N ARG A 108 -5.00 -4.82 -4.78
CA ARG A 108 -5.30 -5.68 -3.63
C ARG A 108 -4.28 -6.81 -3.53
N GLN A 109 -3.90 -7.38 -4.68
CA GLN A 109 -2.88 -8.43 -4.74
C GLN A 109 -1.52 -7.93 -4.23
N SER A 110 -1.10 -6.72 -4.60
CA SER A 110 0.14 -6.14 -4.09
C SER A 110 0.07 -5.82 -2.60
N ALA A 111 -1.06 -5.36 -2.09
CA ALA A 111 -1.27 -5.16 -0.67
C ALA A 111 -1.20 -6.49 0.10
N THR A 112 -1.82 -7.56 -0.43
CA THR A 112 -1.72 -8.91 0.15
C THR A 112 -0.28 -9.39 0.17
N ALA A 113 0.50 -9.15 -0.89
CA ALA A 113 1.92 -9.47 -0.92
C ALA A 113 2.69 -8.74 0.19
N LEU A 114 2.43 -7.44 0.39
CA LEU A 114 3.08 -6.67 1.45
C LEU A 114 2.68 -7.16 2.85
N ALA A 115 1.42 -7.52 3.05
CA ALA A 115 0.97 -8.10 4.31
C ALA A 115 1.70 -9.42 4.63
N HIS A 116 1.84 -10.31 3.65
CA HIS A 116 2.64 -11.54 3.81
C HIS A 116 4.12 -11.24 4.06
N LEU A 117 4.70 -10.25 3.38
CA LEU A 117 6.08 -9.82 3.61
C LEU A 117 6.27 -9.34 5.05
N CYS A 118 5.38 -8.48 5.57
CA CYS A 118 5.41 -8.02 6.96
C CYS A 118 5.26 -9.17 7.95
N ALA A 119 4.45 -10.19 7.62
CA ALA A 119 4.29 -11.39 8.43
C ALA A 119 5.47 -12.39 8.34
N GLY A 120 6.49 -12.12 7.50
CA GLY A 120 7.62 -13.02 7.28
C GLY A 120 7.30 -14.23 6.39
N ARG A 121 6.14 -14.26 5.76
CA ARG A 121 5.70 -15.32 4.83
C ARG A 121 6.14 -14.96 3.40
N TYR A 122 7.42 -15.16 3.13
CA TYR A 122 8.04 -14.61 1.92
C TYR A 122 7.65 -15.34 0.63
N ASP A 123 7.36 -16.65 0.68
CA ASP A 123 6.91 -17.40 -0.49
C ASP A 123 5.52 -16.94 -0.95
N GLU A 124 4.60 -16.74 -0.01
CA GLU A 124 3.27 -16.19 -0.29
C GLU A 124 3.38 -14.73 -0.77
N ALA A 125 4.29 -13.95 -0.18
CA ALA A 125 4.55 -12.59 -0.63
C ALA A 125 5.04 -12.56 -2.09
N CYS A 126 5.91 -13.51 -2.51
CA CYS A 126 6.35 -13.68 -3.89
C CYS A 126 5.17 -14.01 -4.80
N MET A 127 4.37 -15.01 -4.44
CA MET A 127 3.22 -15.46 -5.25
C MET A 127 2.25 -14.30 -5.52
N TRP A 128 1.85 -13.58 -4.47
CA TRP A 128 0.93 -12.45 -4.60
C TRP A 128 1.57 -11.25 -5.30
N GLY A 129 2.85 -10.97 -5.03
CA GLY A 129 3.61 -9.91 -5.68
C GLY A 129 3.69 -10.12 -7.19
N GLU A 130 4.07 -11.32 -7.64
CA GLU A 130 4.15 -11.66 -9.06
C GLU A 130 2.78 -11.61 -9.74
N LYS A 131 1.72 -12.07 -9.07
CA LYS A 131 0.36 -11.97 -9.57
C LYS A 131 -0.04 -10.52 -9.81
N SER A 132 0.37 -9.60 -8.94
CA SER A 132 0.06 -8.17 -9.08
C SER A 132 0.71 -7.51 -10.30
N LEU A 133 1.80 -8.08 -10.85
CA LEU A 133 2.48 -7.53 -12.02
C LEU A 133 1.67 -7.69 -13.31
N GLN A 134 0.68 -8.57 -13.34
CA GLN A 134 -0.22 -8.76 -14.47
C GLN A 134 -1.12 -7.54 -14.72
N GLY A 135 -1.25 -6.64 -13.74
CA GLY A 135 -2.05 -5.41 -13.80
C GLY A 135 -1.37 -4.22 -14.50
N GLY A 136 -0.25 -4.43 -15.21
CA GLY A 136 0.46 -3.38 -15.94
C GLY A 136 1.47 -2.61 -15.09
N ASN A 137 1.67 -1.32 -15.36
CA ASN A 137 2.73 -0.51 -14.76
C ASN A 137 2.38 0.06 -13.36
N TYR A 138 1.92 -0.80 -12.45
CA TYR A 138 1.62 -0.42 -11.07
C TYR A 138 2.90 -0.50 -10.20
N THR A 139 3.53 0.64 -9.97
CA THR A 139 4.85 0.74 -9.29
C THR A 139 4.90 0.07 -7.91
N PRO A 140 3.89 0.16 -7.02
CA PRO A 140 3.92 -0.57 -5.76
C PRO A 140 4.03 -2.09 -5.94
N GLY A 141 3.37 -2.67 -6.95
CA GLY A 141 3.44 -4.10 -7.24
C GLY A 141 4.88 -4.53 -7.58
N TYR A 142 5.57 -3.79 -8.45
CA TYR A 142 6.96 -4.07 -8.81
C TYR A 142 7.90 -3.99 -7.60
N ARG A 143 7.75 -2.96 -6.79
CA ARG A 143 8.58 -2.77 -5.59
C ARG A 143 8.39 -3.91 -4.59
N ILE A 144 7.16 -4.30 -4.30
CA ILE A 144 6.87 -5.37 -3.36
C ILE A 144 7.32 -6.72 -3.92
N ALA A 145 7.08 -7.00 -5.20
CA ALA A 145 7.52 -8.24 -5.83
C ALA A 145 9.06 -8.36 -5.88
N ALA A 146 9.78 -7.26 -6.12
CA ALA A 146 11.24 -7.25 -6.07
C ALA A 146 11.75 -7.60 -4.68
N ALA A 147 11.24 -6.92 -3.63
CA ALA A 147 11.63 -7.17 -2.25
C ALA A 147 11.33 -8.62 -1.82
N SER A 148 10.13 -9.12 -2.12
CA SER A 148 9.72 -10.48 -1.76
C SER A 148 10.62 -11.54 -2.41
N ASN A 149 10.90 -11.41 -3.73
CA ASN A 149 11.79 -12.35 -4.43
C ASN A 149 13.22 -12.31 -3.87
N ALA A 150 13.71 -11.13 -3.49
CA ALA A 150 15.04 -11.00 -2.90
C ALA A 150 15.13 -11.67 -1.52
N LEU A 151 14.08 -11.57 -0.71
CA LEU A 151 14.04 -12.17 0.64
C LEU A 151 13.97 -13.70 0.63
N VAL A 152 13.44 -14.33 -0.43
CA VAL A 152 13.50 -15.79 -0.62
C VAL A 152 14.76 -16.25 -1.37
N GLY A 153 15.70 -15.34 -1.67
CA GLY A 153 16.95 -15.67 -2.35
C GLY A 153 16.86 -15.78 -3.88
N ARG A 154 15.73 -15.40 -4.50
CA ARG A 154 15.56 -15.38 -5.97
C ARG A 154 16.15 -14.09 -6.55
N ILE A 155 17.45 -13.87 -6.31
CA ILE A 155 18.13 -12.57 -6.53
C ILE A 155 18.07 -12.11 -7.98
N GLU A 156 18.38 -12.97 -8.96
CA GLU A 156 18.32 -12.59 -10.38
C GLU A 156 16.92 -12.12 -10.82
N LYS A 157 15.88 -12.79 -10.32
CA LYS A 157 14.49 -12.41 -10.60
C LYS A 157 14.13 -11.10 -9.92
N ALA A 158 14.54 -10.92 -8.67
CA ALA A 158 14.36 -9.68 -7.92
C ALA A 158 14.99 -8.49 -8.64
N GLN A 159 16.24 -8.64 -9.12
CA GLN A 159 16.96 -7.61 -9.86
C GLN A 159 16.29 -7.24 -11.19
N LYS A 160 15.75 -8.23 -11.93
CA LYS A 160 14.99 -7.96 -13.17
C LYS A 160 13.72 -7.14 -12.88
N ILE A 161 12.99 -7.49 -11.80
CA ILE A 161 11.80 -6.76 -11.38
C ILE A 161 12.17 -5.35 -10.88
N ALA A 162 13.24 -5.22 -10.10
CA ALA A 162 13.76 -3.96 -9.59
C ALA A 162 14.20 -3.02 -10.72
N ALA A 163 14.86 -3.53 -11.76
CA ALA A 163 15.26 -2.77 -12.94
C ALA A 163 14.01 -2.18 -13.65
N ARG A 164 12.94 -2.98 -13.77
CA ARG A 164 11.67 -2.47 -14.34
C ARG A 164 11.04 -1.42 -13.45
N PHE A 165 11.05 -1.62 -12.13
CA PHE A 165 10.57 -0.61 -11.19
C PHE A 165 11.35 0.70 -11.31
N HIS A 166 12.68 0.63 -11.39
CA HIS A 166 13.55 1.82 -11.53
C HIS A 166 13.27 2.61 -12.82
N GLN A 167 12.91 1.93 -13.93
CA GLN A 167 12.45 2.60 -15.14
C GLN A 167 11.14 3.38 -14.94
N LEU A 168 10.24 2.87 -14.08
CA LEU A 168 8.95 3.49 -13.80
C LEU A 168 9.03 4.62 -12.75
N ASP A 169 9.96 4.53 -11.81
CA ASP A 169 10.24 5.52 -10.76
C ASP A 169 11.77 5.69 -10.57
N PRO A 170 12.46 6.42 -11.47
CA PRO A 170 13.92 6.62 -11.38
C PRO A 170 14.37 7.40 -10.14
N GLY A 171 13.44 8.19 -9.59
CA GLY A 171 13.69 9.00 -8.38
C GLY A 171 13.55 8.24 -7.06
N PHE A 172 13.13 6.98 -7.09
CA PHE A 172 12.97 6.20 -5.87
C PHE A 172 14.30 5.92 -5.19
N ARG A 173 14.32 6.05 -3.86
CA ARG A 173 15.44 5.67 -2.99
C ARG A 173 14.90 4.87 -1.82
N VAL A 174 15.63 3.82 -1.40
CA VAL A 174 15.23 2.98 -0.27
C VAL A 174 15.16 3.83 1.00
N SER A 175 16.13 4.71 1.22
CA SER A 175 16.17 5.63 2.36
C SER A 175 14.96 6.57 2.46
N SER A 176 14.21 6.79 1.35
CA SER A 176 12.98 7.60 1.38
C SER A 176 11.73 6.87 1.87
N MET A 177 11.83 5.57 2.15
CA MET A 177 10.67 4.73 2.53
C MET A 177 10.00 5.21 3.81
N LYS A 178 10.80 5.56 4.82
CA LYS A 178 10.32 6.07 6.12
C LYS A 178 9.46 7.34 6.00
N ASP A 179 9.77 8.19 5.00
CA ASP A 179 9.04 9.44 4.78
C ASP A 179 7.80 9.25 3.88
N ARG A 180 7.76 8.12 3.15
CA ARG A 180 6.68 7.81 2.22
C ARG A 180 5.56 6.97 2.82
N PHE A 181 5.89 6.11 3.81
CA PHE A 181 4.96 5.11 4.33
C PHE A 181 4.89 5.15 5.86
N PRO A 182 3.69 5.24 6.43
CA PRO A 182 3.47 5.43 7.86
C PRO A 182 3.48 4.08 8.62
N PHE A 183 4.52 3.27 8.46
CA PHE A 183 4.63 2.03 9.23
C PHE A 183 4.76 2.32 10.73
N ARG A 184 3.88 1.73 11.54
CA ARG A 184 3.93 1.81 13.00
C ARG A 184 5.09 0.99 13.57
N ARG A 185 5.35 -0.20 13.00
CA ARG A 185 6.37 -1.11 13.45
C ARG A 185 7.64 -0.94 12.60
N PRO A 186 8.74 -0.44 13.21
CA PRO A 186 9.99 -0.22 12.49
C PRO A 186 10.56 -1.49 11.86
N GLU A 187 10.34 -2.66 12.50
CA GLU A 187 10.79 -3.94 11.99
C GLU A 187 10.12 -4.36 10.67
N ASP A 188 8.87 -3.98 10.44
CA ASP A 188 8.18 -4.26 9.18
C ASP A 188 8.74 -3.40 8.05
N LEU A 189 9.02 -2.13 8.33
CA LEU A 189 9.70 -1.25 7.38
C LEU A 189 11.12 -1.74 7.08
N ALA A 190 11.90 -2.07 8.13
CA ALA A 190 13.28 -2.54 7.98
C ALA A 190 13.36 -3.82 7.14
N ARG A 191 12.44 -4.75 7.34
CA ARG A 191 12.32 -5.99 6.55
C ARG A 191 12.04 -5.69 5.07
N TYR A 192 11.15 -4.75 4.81
CA TYR A 192 10.83 -4.34 3.44
C TYR A 192 12.02 -3.66 2.77
N GLU A 193 12.69 -2.73 3.47
CA GLU A 193 13.90 -2.05 2.99
C GLU A 193 15.04 -3.05 2.71
N ASP A 194 15.26 -4.04 3.58
CA ASP A 194 16.27 -5.10 3.38
C ASP A 194 16.01 -5.86 2.07
N GLY A 195 14.75 -6.22 1.81
CA GLY A 195 14.38 -6.85 0.55
C GLY A 195 14.67 -5.98 -0.67
N LEU A 196 14.42 -4.68 -0.58
CA LEU A 196 14.70 -3.73 -1.68
C LEU A 196 16.20 -3.54 -1.93
N ARG A 197 17.02 -3.47 -0.87
CA ARG A 197 18.48 -3.42 -0.96
C ARG A 197 19.04 -4.68 -1.62
N LYS A 198 18.59 -5.85 -1.18
CA LYS A 198 18.97 -7.15 -1.78
C LYS A 198 18.54 -7.26 -3.25
N ALA A 199 17.45 -6.63 -3.64
CA ALA A 199 17.02 -6.54 -5.04
C ALA A 199 17.85 -5.53 -5.87
N GLY A 200 18.78 -4.78 -5.26
CA GLY A 200 19.68 -3.85 -5.94
C GLY A 200 19.07 -2.45 -6.19
N LEU A 201 18.04 -2.05 -5.44
CA LEU A 201 17.52 -0.69 -5.55
C LEU A 201 18.43 0.32 -4.81
N PRO A 202 18.55 1.57 -5.34
CA PRO A 202 19.45 2.58 -4.78
C PRO A 202 18.99 3.11 -3.41
N GLU A 203 19.97 3.48 -2.58
CA GLU A 203 19.78 4.16 -1.29
C GLU A 203 19.26 5.59 -1.44
#